data_255dac2c1eef284249de96d0fba1f1ed
#
_entry.id   255dac2c1eef284249de96d0fba1f1ed
#
_cell.length_a   1.000
_cell.length_b   1.000
_cell.length_c   1.000
_cell.angle_alpha   90.00
_cell.angle_beta   90.00
_cell.angle_gamma   90.00
#
_symmetry.space_group_name_H-M   'P 1'
#
loop_
_entity.id
_entity.type
_entity.pdbx_description
1 polymer ?
#
loop_
_entity_poly.entity_id
_entity_poly.type
_entity_poly.pdbx_seq_one_letter_code
_entity_poly.pdbx_strand_id
1 'polypeptide(L)'
;QNRQRLNAGSSGAPVYLLQLVPTDDEGPLPPWDAGDIAQIRVLDQHKKQQVRDYSIASLPSDGALELVVRQHQFDDGRLGLGSGYLTSELPVGGELPVSIRRNAGFHPPPINQPMILIGNGTGIAGLRAHLKAREQESEQSRNWLLFGERNARSDSLFHDELITWQRRGHLQRLD
;
A
#
# COMPACT_ATOMS: atom_id res chain seq x y z
N GLN A 1 -14.78 3.82 1.42
CA GLN A 1 -13.64 3.05 1.95
C GLN A 1 -14.05 1.62 2.31
N ASN A 2 -13.19 0.64 1.99
CA ASN A 2 -13.23 -0.74 2.51
C ASN A 2 -11.94 -1.02 3.30
N ARG A 3 -11.99 -1.97 4.25
CA ARG A 3 -10.86 -2.26 5.14
C ARG A 3 -10.76 -3.76 5.43
N GLN A 4 -9.59 -4.36 5.15
CA GLN A 4 -9.28 -5.76 5.39
C GLN A 4 -8.01 -5.88 6.26
N ARG A 5 -8.05 -6.67 7.33
CA ARG A 5 -6.84 -7.00 8.09
C ARG A 5 -6.00 -8.04 7.35
N LEU A 6 -4.74 -7.72 7.08
CA LEU A 6 -3.82 -8.59 6.32
C LEU A 6 -3.06 -9.59 7.20
N ASN A 7 -2.81 -9.28 8.47
CA ASN A 7 -2.02 -10.10 9.39
C ASN A 7 -2.84 -10.64 10.56
N ALA A 8 -3.99 -11.24 10.26
CA ALA A 8 -4.80 -11.91 11.28
C ALA A 8 -4.00 -13.02 11.96
N GLY A 9 -4.05 -13.07 13.32
CA GLY A 9 -3.27 -14.03 14.11
C GLY A 9 -1.82 -13.63 14.41
N SER A 10 -1.34 -12.50 13.88
CA SER A 10 -0.03 -11.94 14.28
C SER A 10 -0.09 -11.39 15.72
N SER A 11 0.99 -11.59 16.46
CA SER A 11 1.25 -10.92 17.75
C SER A 11 1.74 -9.47 17.55
N GLY A 12 2.05 -9.06 16.34
CA GLY A 12 2.47 -7.71 15.99
C GLY A 12 1.29 -6.76 15.82
N ALA A 13 1.60 -5.48 15.62
CA ALA A 13 0.58 -4.46 15.35
C ALA A 13 -0.27 -4.83 14.13
N PRO A 14 -1.59 -4.59 14.17
CA PRO A 14 -2.47 -4.88 13.04
C PRO A 14 -2.05 -4.15 11.77
N VAL A 15 -2.09 -4.85 10.64
CA VAL A 15 -1.85 -4.30 9.30
C VAL A 15 -3.12 -4.44 8.48
N TYR A 16 -3.54 -3.36 7.86
CA TYR A 16 -4.77 -3.30 7.07
C TYR A 16 -4.47 -2.92 5.63
N LEU A 17 -5.19 -3.55 4.71
CA LEU A 17 -5.40 -3.07 3.36
C LEU A 17 -6.64 -2.17 3.38
N LEU A 18 -6.49 -0.94 2.94
CA LEU A 18 -7.58 0.01 2.76
C LEU A 18 -7.78 0.22 1.27
N GLN A 19 -9.04 0.12 0.83
CA GLN A 19 -9.43 0.39 -0.55
C GLN A 19 -10.30 1.63 -0.57
N LEU A 20 -9.84 2.64 -1.30
CA LEU A 20 -10.53 3.92 -1.48
C LEU A 20 -11.04 3.97 -2.92
N VAL A 21 -12.32 4.22 -3.07
CA VAL A 21 -12.97 4.42 -4.36
C VAL A 21 -13.52 5.85 -4.43
N PRO A 22 -13.73 6.42 -5.62
CA PRO A 22 -14.36 7.72 -5.72
C PRO A 22 -15.76 7.70 -5.10
N THR A 23 -16.23 8.85 -4.64
CA THR A 23 -17.63 9.05 -4.31
C THR A 23 -18.42 9.38 -5.57
N ASP A 24 -19.71 9.09 -5.58
CA ASP A 24 -20.56 9.26 -6.76
C ASP A 24 -20.58 10.71 -7.28
N ASP A 25 -20.37 11.69 -6.41
CA ASP A 25 -20.47 13.11 -6.71
C ASP A 25 -19.14 13.76 -7.17
N GLU A 26 -17.97 13.13 -6.94
CA GLU A 26 -16.66 13.77 -7.16
C GLU A 26 -15.92 13.30 -8.42
N GLY A 27 -16.50 12.40 -9.20
CA GLY A 27 -15.89 11.85 -10.41
C GLY A 27 -14.75 10.85 -10.11
N PRO A 28 -13.94 10.49 -11.11
CA PRO A 28 -12.90 9.46 -10.95
C PRO A 28 -11.78 9.93 -10.02
N LEU A 29 -11.10 8.96 -9.38
CA LEU A 29 -9.87 9.25 -8.63
C LEU A 29 -8.83 9.94 -9.54
N PRO A 30 -8.02 10.87 -8.98
CA PRO A 30 -6.89 11.42 -9.73
C PRO A 30 -5.97 10.30 -10.24
N PRO A 31 -5.35 10.45 -11.41
CA PRO A 31 -4.39 9.47 -11.91
C PRO A 31 -3.14 9.42 -11.03
N TRP A 32 -2.53 8.23 -10.93
CA TRP A 32 -1.24 8.02 -10.28
C TRP A 32 -0.41 6.97 -11.00
N ASP A 33 0.90 7.04 -10.80
CA ASP A 33 1.85 6.06 -11.26
C ASP A 33 2.33 5.18 -10.09
N ALA A 34 2.85 3.98 -10.39
CA ALA A 34 3.50 3.14 -9.39
C ALA A 34 4.67 3.89 -8.73
N GLY A 35 4.66 3.96 -7.41
CA GLY A 35 5.65 4.73 -6.63
C GLY A 35 5.14 6.09 -6.14
N ASP A 36 4.00 6.56 -6.62
CA ASP A 36 3.37 7.79 -6.11
C ASP A 36 2.79 7.62 -4.70
N ILE A 37 2.47 8.73 -4.09
CA ILE A 37 2.08 8.83 -2.68
C ILE A 37 0.68 9.40 -2.55
N ALA A 38 -0.15 8.74 -1.77
CA ALA A 38 -1.41 9.27 -1.30
C ALA A 38 -1.18 10.13 -0.06
N GLN A 39 -1.65 11.36 -0.10
CA GLN A 39 -1.63 12.30 1.02
C GLN A 39 -3.01 12.35 1.67
N ILE A 40 -3.07 11.94 2.92
CA ILE A 40 -4.29 11.92 3.74
C ILE A 40 -4.24 13.07 4.74
N ARG A 41 -5.30 13.86 4.76
CA ARG A 41 -5.45 14.95 5.73
C ARG A 41 -6.25 14.47 6.93
N VAL A 42 -5.67 14.64 8.12
CA VAL A 42 -6.31 14.31 9.40
C VAL A 42 -6.24 15.50 10.34
N LEU A 43 -7.17 15.61 11.27
CA LEU A 43 -7.16 16.65 12.30
C LEU A 43 -6.53 16.10 13.58
N ASP A 44 -5.57 16.85 14.16
CA ASP A 44 -5.04 16.53 15.48
C ASP A 44 -5.99 16.94 16.61
N GLN A 45 -5.62 16.65 17.85
CA GLN A 45 -6.40 16.99 19.05
C GLN A 45 -6.70 18.50 19.20
N HIS A 46 -5.93 19.36 18.54
CA HIS A 46 -6.11 20.82 18.53
C HIS A 46 -6.88 21.29 17.28
N LYS A 47 -7.49 20.36 16.53
CA LYS A 47 -8.19 20.62 15.25
C LYS A 47 -7.27 21.22 14.17
N LYS A 48 -5.95 21.07 14.31
CA LYS A 48 -4.98 21.47 13.31
C LYS A 48 -4.84 20.37 12.28
N GLN A 49 -4.91 20.75 11.01
CA GLN A 49 -4.72 19.81 9.90
C GLN A 49 -3.29 19.31 9.83
N GLN A 50 -3.15 18.00 9.73
CA GLN A 50 -1.89 17.27 9.55
C GLN A 50 -1.99 16.46 8.27
N VAL A 51 -0.89 16.36 7.52
CA VAL A 51 -0.81 15.49 6.34
C VAL A 51 -0.04 14.22 6.70
N ARG A 52 -0.52 13.09 6.20
CA ARG A 52 0.16 11.79 6.31
C ARG A 52 0.33 11.19 4.93
N ASP A 53 1.56 10.80 4.62
CA ASP A 53 1.96 10.22 3.36
C ASP A 53 1.91 8.69 3.44
N TYR A 54 1.31 8.07 2.44
CA TYR A 54 1.25 6.62 2.29
C TYR A 54 1.61 6.23 0.87
N SER A 55 2.51 5.26 0.71
CA SER A 55 2.77 4.66 -0.61
C SER A 55 1.50 3.98 -1.12
N ILE A 56 1.16 4.22 -2.37
CA ILE A 56 0.03 3.58 -3.03
C ILE A 56 0.43 2.16 -3.43
N ALA A 57 -0.42 1.19 -3.10
CA ALA A 57 -0.17 -0.24 -3.33
C ALA A 57 -0.87 -0.80 -4.58
N SER A 58 -1.58 0.05 -5.32
CA SER A 58 -2.39 -0.30 -6.49
C SER A 58 -2.03 0.55 -7.70
N LEU A 59 -2.66 0.23 -8.82
CA LEU A 59 -2.66 1.03 -10.04
C LEU A 59 -4.08 1.56 -10.31
N PRO A 60 -4.26 2.62 -11.12
CA PRO A 60 -5.59 3.10 -11.51
C PRO A 60 -6.47 2.01 -12.15
N SER A 61 -5.85 1.09 -12.89
CA SER A 61 -6.52 -0.07 -13.51
C SER A 61 -7.12 -1.06 -12.52
N ASP A 62 -6.73 -1.02 -11.23
CA ASP A 62 -7.32 -1.85 -10.19
C ASP A 62 -8.70 -1.34 -9.72
N GLY A 63 -9.11 -0.15 -10.17
CA GLY A 63 -10.40 0.47 -9.83
C GLY A 63 -10.49 1.06 -8.41
N ALA A 64 -9.44 0.92 -7.62
CA ALA A 64 -9.36 1.47 -6.26
C ALA A 64 -7.93 1.92 -5.93
N LEU A 65 -7.82 2.98 -5.14
CA LEU A 65 -6.55 3.36 -4.53
C LEU A 65 -6.37 2.55 -3.25
N GLU A 66 -5.32 1.73 -3.21
CA GLU A 66 -5.04 0.82 -2.10
C GLU A 66 -3.88 1.32 -1.24
N LEU A 67 -4.07 1.30 0.07
CA LEU A 67 -3.05 1.66 1.06
C LEU A 67 -2.82 0.48 2.00
N VAL A 68 -1.56 0.22 2.35
CA VAL A 68 -1.18 -0.76 3.38
C VAL A 68 -0.79 0.00 4.64
N VAL A 69 -1.60 -0.10 5.68
CA VAL A 69 -1.46 0.71 6.89
C VAL A 69 -1.25 -0.18 8.11
N ARG A 70 -0.09 -0.04 8.76
CA ARG A 70 0.14 -0.62 10.08
C ARG A 70 -0.43 0.32 11.14
N GLN A 71 -1.34 -0.18 11.96
CA GLN A 71 -1.87 0.59 13.07
C GLN A 71 -0.77 0.80 14.11
N HIS A 72 -0.39 2.04 14.31
CA HIS A 72 0.56 2.41 15.37
C HIS A 72 -0.19 2.65 16.68
N GLN A 73 0.32 2.09 17.76
CA GLN A 73 -0.15 2.36 19.09
C GLN A 73 1.03 2.77 19.98
N PHE A 74 0.88 3.86 20.70
CA PHE A 74 1.84 4.34 21.69
C PHE A 74 1.73 3.53 23.00
N ASP A 75 2.74 3.62 23.85
CA ASP A 75 2.77 2.90 25.13
C ASP A 75 1.62 3.27 26.08
N ASP A 76 1.07 4.47 25.93
CA ASP A 76 -0.10 4.95 26.69
C ASP A 76 -1.45 4.48 26.10
N GLY A 77 -1.41 3.63 25.08
CA GLY A 77 -2.59 3.06 24.43
C GLY A 77 -3.20 3.94 23.34
N ARG A 78 -2.77 5.19 23.16
CA ARG A 78 -3.25 6.04 22.07
C ARG A 78 -2.82 5.50 20.71
N LEU A 79 -3.68 5.65 19.73
CA LEU A 79 -3.36 5.32 18.36
C LEU A 79 -2.63 6.47 17.65
N GLY A 80 -1.78 6.13 16.70
CA GLY A 80 -1.11 7.10 15.86
C GLY A 80 -2.14 7.88 15.03
N LEU A 81 -1.98 9.19 14.95
CA LEU A 81 -2.96 10.11 14.37
C LEU A 81 -3.48 9.68 12.99
N GLY A 82 -2.60 9.34 12.03
CA GLY A 82 -3.02 8.92 10.71
C GLY A 82 -3.45 7.44 10.67
N SER A 83 -2.64 6.55 11.25
CA SER A 83 -2.94 5.12 11.25
C SER A 83 -4.17 4.80 12.09
N GLY A 84 -4.35 5.43 13.26
CA GLY A 84 -5.53 5.27 14.10
C GLY A 84 -6.79 5.76 13.41
N TYR A 85 -6.73 6.96 12.81
CA TYR A 85 -7.84 7.49 12.03
C TYR A 85 -8.28 6.51 10.94
N LEU A 86 -7.36 6.08 10.07
CA LEU A 86 -7.66 5.23 8.94
C LEU A 86 -8.11 3.81 9.32
N THR A 87 -7.61 3.26 10.44
CA THR A 87 -7.84 1.85 10.79
C THR A 87 -8.90 1.65 11.88
N SER A 88 -9.31 2.71 12.60
CA SER A 88 -10.25 2.62 13.71
C SER A 88 -11.35 3.69 13.68
N GLU A 89 -10.99 4.97 13.47
CA GLU A 89 -11.93 6.07 13.63
C GLU A 89 -12.80 6.26 12.38
N LEU A 90 -12.21 6.21 11.18
CA LEU A 90 -12.94 6.31 9.93
C LEU A 90 -13.79 5.04 9.72
N PRO A 91 -15.12 5.12 9.68
CA PRO A 91 -15.95 3.94 9.48
C PRO A 91 -15.77 3.37 8.08
N VAL A 92 -16.04 2.06 7.91
CA VAL A 92 -16.15 1.47 6.58
C VAL A 92 -17.31 2.15 5.83
N GLY A 93 -17.06 2.52 4.57
CA GLY A 93 -17.98 3.38 3.80
C GLY A 93 -17.81 4.87 4.07
N GLY A 94 -17.00 5.27 5.06
CA GLY A 94 -16.72 6.67 5.34
C GLY A 94 -15.87 7.33 4.26
N GLU A 95 -15.97 8.65 4.17
CA GLU A 95 -15.28 9.48 3.18
C GLU A 95 -14.08 10.18 3.78
N LEU A 96 -13.05 10.39 2.97
CA LEU A 96 -11.88 11.18 3.34
C LEU A 96 -11.28 11.88 2.12
N PRO A 97 -10.77 13.10 2.27
CA PRO A 97 -10.09 13.80 1.19
C PRO A 97 -8.70 13.19 0.98
N VAL A 98 -8.41 12.82 -0.28
CA VAL A 98 -7.14 12.28 -0.73
C VAL A 98 -6.56 13.18 -1.81
N SER A 99 -5.26 13.45 -1.74
CA SER A 99 -4.52 14.04 -2.85
C SER A 99 -3.34 13.13 -3.24
N ILE A 100 -3.00 13.13 -4.52
CA ILE A 100 -1.87 12.36 -5.03
C ILE A 100 -0.66 13.29 -5.14
N ARG A 101 0.46 12.85 -4.57
CA ARG A 101 1.75 13.50 -4.73
C ARG A 101 2.66 12.64 -5.59
N ARG A 102 3.04 13.20 -6.74
CA ARG A 102 4.00 12.52 -7.62
C ARG A 102 5.35 12.32 -6.90
N ASN A 103 5.90 11.13 -7.04
CA ASN A 103 7.15 10.72 -6.42
C ASN A 103 8.09 10.12 -7.45
N ALA A 104 8.48 10.94 -8.44
CA ALA A 104 9.29 10.53 -9.59
C ALA A 104 10.60 9.82 -9.22
N GLY A 105 11.16 10.11 -8.03
CA GLY A 105 12.37 9.44 -7.54
C GLY A 105 12.15 7.97 -7.12
N PHE A 106 10.90 7.52 -7.08
CA PHE A 106 10.53 6.15 -6.74
C PHE A 106 9.64 5.52 -7.81
N HIS A 107 9.64 6.02 -9.03
CA HIS A 107 9.01 5.35 -10.17
C HIS A 107 9.86 4.15 -10.62
N PRO A 108 9.26 3.08 -11.15
CA PRO A 108 10.01 1.91 -11.60
C PRO A 108 10.92 2.26 -12.79
N PRO A 109 12.06 1.56 -12.93
CA PRO A 109 12.90 1.72 -14.10
C PRO A 109 12.20 1.18 -15.36
N PRO A 110 12.71 1.53 -16.56
CA PRO A 110 12.20 0.95 -17.81
C PRO A 110 12.13 -0.56 -17.78
N ILE A 111 11.14 -1.15 -18.45
CA ILE A 111 10.78 -2.57 -18.37
C ILE A 111 11.95 -3.51 -18.73
N ASN A 112 12.81 -3.10 -19.66
CA ASN A 112 13.99 -3.87 -20.11
C ASN A 112 15.13 -3.91 -19.05
N GLN A 113 15.05 -3.12 -17.99
CA GLN A 113 16.02 -3.14 -16.90
C GLN A 113 15.57 -4.11 -15.81
N PRO A 114 16.45 -5.01 -15.31
CA PRO A 114 16.14 -5.83 -14.13
C PRO A 114 15.90 -4.95 -12.90
N MET A 115 15.00 -5.39 -12.02
CA MET A 115 14.66 -4.67 -10.81
C MET A 115 14.83 -5.55 -9.57
N ILE A 116 15.54 -5.04 -8.57
CA ILE A 116 15.64 -5.64 -7.23
C ILE A 116 14.84 -4.76 -6.28
N LEU A 117 13.84 -5.35 -5.66
CA LEU A 117 12.95 -4.72 -4.70
C LEU A 117 13.30 -5.21 -3.30
N ILE A 118 13.57 -4.29 -2.38
CA ILE A 118 13.94 -4.64 -1.00
C ILE A 118 13.01 -3.88 -0.06
N GLY A 119 12.33 -4.59 0.81
CA GLY A 119 11.43 -3.95 1.77
C GLY A 119 11.03 -4.84 2.92
N ASN A 120 10.38 -4.23 3.91
CA ASN A 120 9.81 -4.91 5.05
C ASN A 120 8.47 -4.27 5.43
N GLY A 121 7.64 -5.05 6.07
CA GLY A 121 6.37 -4.55 6.60
C GLY A 121 5.51 -3.87 5.54
N THR A 122 4.95 -2.72 5.89
CA THR A 122 4.09 -1.94 4.98
C THR A 122 4.85 -1.32 3.80
N GLY A 123 6.19 -1.40 3.78
CA GLY A 123 7.00 -1.04 2.62
C GLY A 123 6.68 -1.85 1.37
N ILE A 124 6.05 -3.02 1.52
CA ILE A 124 5.53 -3.81 0.39
C ILE A 124 4.55 -3.03 -0.49
N ALA A 125 3.86 -2.00 0.02
CA ALA A 125 2.87 -1.24 -0.72
C ALA A 125 3.40 -0.69 -2.06
N GLY A 126 4.45 0.13 -2.02
CA GLY A 126 5.05 0.69 -3.23
C GLY A 126 5.72 -0.38 -4.11
N LEU A 127 6.33 -1.40 -3.49
CA LEU A 127 6.96 -2.51 -4.22
C LEU A 127 5.94 -3.34 -4.98
N ARG A 128 4.77 -3.58 -4.39
CA ARG A 128 3.63 -4.24 -5.03
C ARG A 128 3.13 -3.43 -6.23
N ALA A 129 2.97 -2.13 -6.10
CA ALA A 129 2.58 -1.27 -7.22
C ALA A 129 3.57 -1.35 -8.38
N HIS A 130 4.89 -1.40 -8.10
CA HIS A 130 5.90 -1.60 -9.15
C HIS A 130 5.78 -2.94 -9.85
N LEU A 131 5.57 -4.04 -9.11
CA LEU A 131 5.36 -5.36 -9.70
C LEU A 131 4.10 -5.37 -10.56
N LYS A 132 2.99 -4.78 -10.09
CA LYS A 132 1.74 -4.66 -10.86
C LYS A 132 1.93 -3.84 -12.14
N ALA A 133 2.64 -2.72 -12.09
CA ALA A 133 2.91 -1.91 -13.28
C ALA A 133 3.69 -2.70 -14.32
N ARG A 134 4.70 -3.45 -13.89
CA ARG A 134 5.52 -4.28 -14.80
C ARG A 134 4.78 -5.51 -15.31
N GLU A 135 3.78 -6.02 -14.59
CA GLU A 135 2.92 -7.12 -15.07
C GLU A 135 2.03 -6.70 -16.23
N GLN A 136 1.66 -5.42 -16.30
CA GLN A 136 0.83 -4.88 -17.40
C GLN A 136 1.59 -4.66 -18.71
N GLU A 137 2.92 -4.66 -18.65
CA GLU A 137 3.76 -4.49 -19.86
C GLU A 137 3.83 -5.81 -20.65
N SER A 138 3.91 -5.68 -21.97
CA SER A 138 3.98 -6.84 -22.87
C SER A 138 5.34 -7.54 -22.88
N GLU A 139 6.39 -6.88 -22.38
CA GLU A 139 7.74 -7.41 -22.33
C GLU A 139 7.99 -8.17 -21.02
N GLN A 140 8.78 -9.25 -21.10
CA GLN A 140 9.21 -9.96 -19.90
C GLN A 140 10.23 -9.13 -19.11
N SER A 141 9.87 -8.78 -17.89
CA SER A 141 10.75 -8.11 -16.96
C SER A 141 11.40 -9.10 -16.00
N ARG A 142 12.61 -8.77 -15.50
CA ARG A 142 13.27 -9.54 -14.45
C ARG A 142 13.13 -8.82 -13.12
N ASN A 143 12.40 -9.45 -12.19
CA ASN A 143 12.12 -8.88 -10.88
C ASN A 143 12.59 -9.84 -9.77
N TRP A 144 13.26 -9.29 -8.79
CA TRP A 144 13.66 -9.98 -7.57
C TRP A 144 13.13 -9.21 -6.36
N LEU A 145 12.33 -9.85 -5.52
CA LEU A 145 11.82 -9.27 -4.28
C LEU A 145 12.48 -9.93 -3.07
N LEU A 146 13.09 -9.11 -2.22
CA LEU A 146 13.50 -9.46 -0.86
C LEU A 146 12.51 -8.79 0.10
N PHE A 147 11.68 -9.60 0.77
CA PHE A 147 10.63 -9.10 1.64
C PHE A 147 10.74 -9.69 3.04
N GLY A 148 11.09 -8.84 4.02
CA GLY A 148 11.25 -9.22 5.40
C GLY A 148 10.05 -8.89 6.28
N GLU A 149 9.63 -9.87 7.11
CA GLU A 149 8.67 -9.69 8.20
C GLU A 149 9.06 -10.53 9.42
N ARG A 150 8.45 -10.21 10.58
CA ARG A 150 8.81 -10.86 11.84
C ARG A 150 8.37 -12.31 11.92
N ASN A 151 7.24 -12.64 11.31
CA ASN A 151 6.65 -13.97 11.39
C ASN A 151 6.12 -14.39 10.01
N ALA A 152 6.80 -15.37 9.39
CA ALA A 152 6.46 -15.85 8.06
C ALA A 152 5.03 -16.42 7.94
N ARG A 153 4.43 -16.93 9.04
CA ARG A 153 3.08 -17.52 8.99
C ARG A 153 1.97 -16.50 9.02
N SER A 154 2.14 -15.40 9.77
CA SER A 154 1.06 -14.43 10.01
C SER A 154 1.31 -13.05 9.41
N ASP A 155 2.55 -12.74 9.05
CA ASP A 155 2.94 -11.42 8.54
C ASP A 155 3.40 -11.45 7.08
N SER A 156 3.27 -12.57 6.36
CA SER A 156 3.51 -12.67 4.92
C SER A 156 2.44 -11.92 4.13
N LEU A 157 2.55 -10.60 4.10
CA LEU A 157 1.59 -9.74 3.40
C LEU A 157 1.57 -10.07 1.91
N PHE A 158 0.36 -10.24 1.34
CA PHE A 158 0.15 -10.58 -0.08
C PHE A 158 0.79 -11.90 -0.55
N HIS A 159 1.01 -12.85 0.36
CA HIS A 159 1.70 -14.11 0.08
C HIS A 159 1.19 -14.80 -1.19
N ASP A 160 -0.12 -14.98 -1.32
CA ASP A 160 -0.71 -15.72 -2.45
C ASP A 160 -0.49 -15.00 -3.79
N GLU A 161 -0.53 -13.65 -3.79
CA GLU A 161 -0.23 -12.84 -4.96
C GLU A 161 1.23 -12.97 -5.36
N LEU A 162 2.16 -12.86 -4.39
CA LEU A 162 3.61 -13.00 -4.61
C LEU A 162 3.98 -14.37 -5.15
N ILE A 163 3.43 -15.45 -4.57
CA ILE A 163 3.65 -16.82 -5.05
C ILE A 163 3.05 -17.02 -6.45
N THR A 164 1.92 -16.40 -6.74
CA THR A 164 1.32 -16.45 -8.08
C THR A 164 2.23 -15.78 -9.11
N TRP A 165 2.78 -14.62 -8.82
CA TRP A 165 3.76 -13.94 -9.68
C TRP A 165 5.03 -14.77 -9.87
N GLN A 166 5.52 -15.43 -8.82
CA GLN A 166 6.67 -16.30 -8.90
C GLN A 166 6.40 -17.51 -9.82
N ARG A 167 5.25 -18.18 -9.66
CA ARG A 167 4.85 -19.33 -10.50
C ARG A 167 4.68 -18.95 -11.98
N ARG A 168 4.24 -17.74 -12.26
CA ARG A 168 4.08 -17.21 -13.64
C ARG A 168 5.39 -16.70 -14.23
N GLY A 169 6.47 -16.65 -13.48
CA GLY A 169 7.78 -16.12 -13.94
C GLY A 169 7.84 -14.59 -14.01
N HIS A 170 6.81 -13.88 -13.50
CA HIS A 170 6.86 -12.43 -13.37
C HIS A 170 7.80 -11.99 -12.24
N LEU A 171 7.89 -12.77 -11.18
CA LEU A 171 8.84 -12.63 -10.08
C LEU A 171 9.80 -13.81 -10.12
N GLN A 172 11.04 -13.60 -10.63
CA GLN A 172 12.03 -14.68 -10.78
C GLN A 172 12.56 -15.18 -9.45
N ARG A 173 12.62 -14.29 -8.45
CA ARG A 173 13.10 -14.64 -7.12
C ARG A 173 12.32 -13.89 -6.03
N LEU A 174 11.95 -14.64 -5.00
CA LEU A 174 11.33 -14.18 -3.78
C LEU A 174 12.11 -14.74 -2.57
N ASP A 175 12.65 -13.86 -1.73
CA ASP A 175 13.37 -14.19 -0.48
C ASP A 175 12.73 -13.48 0.70
#